data_a4a860d4be637d98122a979c87df9614
#
_entry.id   a4a860d4be637d98122a979c87df9614
#
_cell.length_a   1.000
_cell.length_b   1.000
_cell.length_c   1.000
_cell.angle_alpha   90.00
_cell.angle_beta   90.00
_cell.angle_gamma   90.00
#
_symmetry.space_group_name_H-M   'P 1'
#
loop_
_entity.id
_entity.type
_entity.pdbx_description
1 polymer ?
#
loop_
_entity_poly.entity_id
_entity_poly.type
_entity_poly.pdbx_seq_one_letter_code
_entity_poly.pdbx_strand_id
1 'polypeptide(L)'
;MTTTPTLRGAITALVTPMHEDGSLDEATLVAMVERQIDAGINGLVPVGTTGESPTLSAEEDQRVIGLTVETVRRRGMAGTIPVIAGTGSNVTDHAIEYTQAAARLGADAALVVSPYYNKPDQRMLEAHYRAVADEGGIPVVVYNVPGRTGGNVAAATLMRLAEHPRIVAVKEASANMEQFMTIVRDRPVGFAVLSGDDSWTLPIMGVGGDGVISVAANEVPEVMVRLCAAAAAGDMATAREIHYRYLDLMRVNFITTSPA
;
A
#
# COMPACT_ATOMS: atom_id res chain seq x y z
N MET A 1 -15.58 -9.42 -15.07
CA MET A 1 -14.81 -9.97 -13.92
C MET A 1 -13.54 -9.15 -13.83
N THR A 2 -13.36 -8.36 -12.80
CA THR A 2 -12.09 -7.65 -12.55
C THR A 2 -11.04 -8.69 -12.20
N THR A 3 -9.98 -8.76 -13.00
CA THR A 3 -8.82 -9.64 -12.69
C THR A 3 -8.14 -9.12 -11.43
N THR A 4 -7.85 -10.01 -10.49
CA THR A 4 -7.09 -9.65 -9.28
C THR A 4 -5.71 -9.14 -9.71
N PRO A 5 -5.30 -7.93 -9.28
CA PRO A 5 -4.00 -7.40 -9.65
C PRO A 5 -2.88 -8.22 -9.02
N THR A 6 -1.76 -8.35 -9.73
CA THR A 6 -0.55 -8.96 -9.17
C THR A 6 0.17 -7.92 -8.30
N LEU A 7 0.21 -8.15 -6.99
CA LEU A 7 0.81 -7.25 -6.01
C LEU A 7 2.16 -7.80 -5.55
N ARG A 8 3.25 -7.28 -6.11
CA ARG A 8 4.63 -7.68 -5.77
C ARG A 8 5.63 -6.60 -6.18
N GLY A 9 6.87 -6.74 -5.72
CA GLY A 9 7.94 -5.79 -6.05
C GLY A 9 7.82 -4.47 -5.29
N ALA A 10 8.29 -3.38 -5.88
CA ALA A 10 8.21 -2.05 -5.30
C ALA A 10 6.93 -1.33 -5.75
N ILE A 11 6.10 -0.94 -4.80
CA ILE A 11 4.86 -0.20 -4.99
C ILE A 11 5.01 1.12 -4.25
N THR A 12 4.75 2.27 -4.87
CA THR A 12 4.96 3.57 -4.22
C THR A 12 3.73 4.03 -3.45
N ALA A 13 3.89 4.30 -2.14
CA ALA A 13 2.94 5.10 -1.38
C ALA A 13 3.16 6.57 -1.77
N LEU A 14 2.38 7.08 -2.72
CA LEU A 14 2.55 8.41 -3.27
C LEU A 14 2.34 9.50 -2.20
N VAL A 15 3.18 10.53 -2.22
CA VAL A 15 2.89 11.80 -1.55
C VAL A 15 1.84 12.56 -2.36
N THR A 16 1.12 13.47 -1.73
CA THR A 16 0.17 14.38 -2.39
C THR A 16 0.80 15.77 -2.47
N PRO A 17 1.27 16.22 -3.65
CA PRO A 17 1.84 17.55 -3.80
C PRO A 17 0.77 18.64 -3.62
N MET A 18 1.15 19.68 -2.88
CA MET A 18 0.27 20.82 -2.59
C MET A 18 1.03 22.13 -2.84
N HIS A 19 0.29 23.17 -3.21
CA HIS A 19 0.78 24.53 -3.26
C HIS A 19 0.91 25.12 -1.83
N GLU A 20 1.55 26.28 -1.70
CA GLU A 20 1.72 26.97 -0.41
C GLU A 20 0.39 27.34 0.27
N ASP A 21 -0.69 27.47 -0.49
CA ASP A 21 -2.04 27.76 0.02
C ASP A 21 -2.81 26.48 0.43
N GLY A 22 -2.20 25.29 0.29
CA GLY A 22 -2.78 24.01 0.61
C GLY A 22 -3.61 23.37 -0.50
N SER A 23 -3.79 24.04 -1.65
CA SER A 23 -4.48 23.43 -2.79
C SER A 23 -3.63 22.36 -3.48
N LEU A 24 -4.27 21.38 -4.13
CA LEU A 24 -3.58 20.30 -4.83
C LEU A 24 -2.72 20.83 -6.00
N ASP A 25 -1.46 20.44 -6.06
CA ASP A 25 -0.60 20.61 -7.25
C ASP A 25 -0.76 19.40 -8.18
N GLU A 26 -1.82 19.44 -8.97
CA GLU A 26 -2.15 18.36 -9.90
C GLU A 26 -1.07 18.14 -10.97
N ALA A 27 -0.40 19.20 -11.40
CA ALA A 27 0.65 19.11 -12.42
C ALA A 27 1.86 18.32 -11.88
N THR A 28 2.29 18.64 -10.66
CA THR A 28 3.37 17.91 -9.99
C THR A 28 2.97 16.47 -9.69
N LEU A 29 1.72 16.20 -9.26
CA LEU A 29 1.24 14.83 -9.06
C LEU A 29 1.34 14.00 -10.35
N VAL A 30 0.88 14.53 -11.48
CA VAL A 30 0.97 13.86 -12.78
C VAL A 30 2.42 13.58 -13.15
N ALA A 31 3.31 14.55 -13.02
CA ALA A 31 4.74 14.39 -13.31
C ALA A 31 5.40 13.33 -12.41
N MET A 32 5.01 13.28 -11.13
CA MET A 32 5.49 12.25 -10.19
C MET A 32 5.02 10.85 -10.61
N VAL A 33 3.75 10.69 -10.97
CA VAL A 33 3.24 9.39 -11.46
C VAL A 33 3.98 8.95 -12.72
N GLU A 34 4.22 9.86 -13.67
CA GLU A 34 4.99 9.55 -14.87
C GLU A 34 6.42 9.13 -14.55
N ARG A 35 7.11 9.83 -13.64
CA ARG A 35 8.44 9.45 -13.16
C ARG A 35 8.45 8.05 -12.52
N GLN A 36 7.45 7.69 -11.74
CA GLN A 36 7.33 6.36 -11.16
C GLN A 36 7.20 5.28 -12.25
N ILE A 37 6.38 5.55 -13.27
CA ILE A 37 6.21 4.65 -14.42
C ILE A 37 7.54 4.46 -15.16
N ASP A 38 8.27 5.56 -15.43
CA ASP A 38 9.57 5.53 -16.13
C ASP A 38 10.64 4.77 -15.35
N ALA A 39 10.58 4.81 -14.01
CA ALA A 39 11.43 4.05 -13.11
C ALA A 39 11.11 2.53 -13.05
N GLY A 40 10.01 2.09 -13.67
CA GLY A 40 9.57 0.70 -13.66
C GLY A 40 8.90 0.24 -12.39
N ILE A 41 8.19 1.14 -11.69
CA ILE A 41 7.47 0.80 -10.46
C ILE A 41 6.42 -0.30 -10.70
N ASN A 42 6.14 -1.12 -9.70
CA ASN A 42 5.22 -2.25 -9.81
C ASN A 42 3.78 -1.94 -9.38
N GLY A 43 3.52 -0.75 -8.87
CA GLY A 43 2.21 -0.27 -8.48
C GLY A 43 2.25 1.09 -7.80
N LEU A 44 1.11 1.72 -7.65
CA LEU A 44 0.97 3.07 -7.08
C LEU A 44 -0.15 3.09 -6.04
N VAL A 45 0.12 3.73 -4.90
CA VAL A 45 -0.86 3.92 -3.82
C VAL A 45 -1.10 5.42 -3.60
N PRO A 46 -2.05 6.04 -4.31
CA PRO A 46 -2.53 7.38 -3.97
C PRO A 46 -3.34 7.37 -2.67
N VAL A 47 -3.37 8.49 -1.96
CA VAL A 47 -4.23 8.73 -0.80
C VAL A 47 -4.04 7.69 0.32
N GLY A 48 -2.82 7.21 0.49
CA GLY A 48 -2.42 6.46 1.69
C GLY A 48 -2.01 7.42 2.82
N THR A 49 -1.45 6.87 3.90
CA THR A 49 -0.90 7.69 5.00
C THR A 49 0.15 8.68 4.49
N THR A 50 1.04 8.23 3.61
CA THR A 50 2.08 9.07 2.99
C THR A 50 1.49 10.19 2.12
N GLY A 51 0.33 9.96 1.53
CA GLY A 51 -0.42 10.94 0.74
C GLY A 51 -1.31 11.86 1.57
N GLU A 52 -1.15 11.88 2.90
CA GLU A 52 -1.84 12.78 3.83
C GLU A 52 -3.38 12.67 3.80
N SER A 53 -3.93 11.48 3.53
CA SER A 53 -5.38 11.26 3.42
C SER A 53 -6.23 11.87 4.55
N PRO A 54 -5.78 11.91 5.84
CA PRO A 54 -6.59 12.51 6.90
C PRO A 54 -6.78 14.03 6.79
N THR A 55 -5.98 14.71 5.96
CA THR A 55 -6.01 16.18 5.79
C THR A 55 -6.66 16.60 4.46
N LEU A 56 -6.96 15.64 3.59
CA LEU A 56 -7.66 15.86 2.33
C LEU A 56 -9.18 15.79 2.52
N SER A 57 -9.91 16.59 1.75
CA SER A 57 -11.36 16.43 1.60
C SER A 57 -11.67 15.19 0.74
N ALA A 58 -12.92 14.72 0.80
CA ALA A 58 -13.34 13.60 -0.03
C ALA A 58 -13.23 13.87 -1.54
N GLU A 59 -13.43 15.13 -1.94
CA GLU A 59 -13.28 15.59 -3.31
C GLU A 59 -11.82 15.57 -3.76
N GLU A 60 -10.89 16.00 -2.89
CA GLU A 60 -9.45 15.97 -3.15
C GLU A 60 -8.94 14.53 -3.22
N ASP A 61 -9.36 13.65 -2.31
CA ASP A 61 -9.07 12.22 -2.36
C ASP A 61 -9.46 11.62 -3.73
N GLN A 62 -10.68 11.86 -4.15
CA GLN A 62 -11.18 11.37 -5.44
C GLN A 62 -10.41 11.97 -6.62
N ARG A 63 -10.02 13.26 -6.52
CA ARG A 63 -9.24 13.93 -7.56
C ARG A 63 -7.85 13.31 -7.70
N VAL A 64 -7.14 13.09 -6.59
CA VAL A 64 -5.80 12.45 -6.58
C VAL A 64 -5.86 11.03 -7.13
N ILE A 65 -6.86 10.23 -6.72
CA ILE A 65 -7.06 8.87 -7.24
C ILE A 65 -7.34 8.91 -8.75
N GLY A 66 -8.27 9.79 -9.19
CA GLY A 66 -8.65 9.94 -10.59
C GLY A 66 -7.47 10.31 -11.48
N LEU A 67 -6.68 11.33 -11.11
CA LEU A 67 -5.48 11.75 -11.84
C LEU A 67 -4.43 10.64 -11.93
N THR A 68 -4.24 9.87 -10.86
CA THR A 68 -3.31 8.73 -10.86
C THR A 68 -3.76 7.65 -11.86
N VAL A 69 -5.04 7.27 -11.82
CA VAL A 69 -5.63 6.27 -12.74
C VAL A 69 -5.56 6.75 -14.20
N GLU A 70 -5.95 8.01 -14.45
CA GLU A 70 -5.92 8.62 -15.79
C GLU A 70 -4.50 8.65 -16.36
N THR A 71 -3.50 8.99 -15.53
CA THR A 71 -2.10 9.04 -15.95
C THR A 71 -1.57 7.66 -16.30
N VAL A 72 -1.83 6.64 -15.47
CA VAL A 72 -1.47 5.25 -15.75
C VAL A 72 -2.11 4.78 -17.07
N ARG A 73 -3.39 5.09 -17.29
CA ARG A 73 -4.09 4.75 -18.55
C ARG A 73 -3.51 5.47 -19.76
N ARG A 74 -3.26 6.77 -19.66
CA ARG A 74 -2.67 7.58 -20.73
C ARG A 74 -1.29 7.06 -21.16
N ARG A 75 -0.51 6.56 -20.19
CA ARG A 75 0.81 5.94 -20.44
C ARG A 75 0.71 4.50 -20.97
N GLY A 76 -0.49 3.96 -21.17
CA GLY A 76 -0.70 2.60 -21.68
C GLY A 76 -0.35 1.49 -20.66
N MET A 77 -0.26 1.83 -19.38
CA MET A 77 0.17 0.91 -18.32
C MET A 77 -1.00 0.28 -17.52
N ALA A 78 -2.24 0.54 -17.94
CA ALA A 78 -3.41 -0.09 -17.33
C ALA A 78 -3.31 -1.64 -17.36
N GLY A 79 -3.59 -2.28 -16.24
CA GLY A 79 -3.43 -3.73 -16.07
C GLY A 79 -1.99 -4.22 -15.84
N THR A 80 -0.98 -3.33 -16.00
CA THR A 80 0.44 -3.63 -15.71
C THR A 80 0.88 -2.99 -14.40
N ILE A 81 0.54 -1.72 -14.19
CA ILE A 81 0.81 -0.97 -12.96
C ILE A 81 -0.52 -0.76 -12.24
N PRO A 82 -0.85 -1.55 -11.22
CA PRO A 82 -2.09 -1.38 -10.46
C PRO A 82 -2.08 -0.08 -9.66
N VAL A 83 -3.24 0.58 -9.63
CA VAL A 83 -3.53 1.71 -8.74
C VAL A 83 -4.33 1.19 -7.55
N ILE A 84 -3.75 1.29 -6.35
CA ILE A 84 -4.30 0.76 -5.10
C ILE A 84 -4.69 1.96 -4.23
N ALA A 85 -5.93 2.39 -4.29
CA ALA A 85 -6.38 3.60 -3.61
C ALA A 85 -6.43 3.42 -2.09
N GLY A 86 -5.92 4.38 -1.32
CA GLY A 86 -6.14 4.44 0.13
C GLY A 86 -7.60 4.79 0.43
N THR A 87 -8.32 3.89 1.11
CA THR A 87 -9.76 4.06 1.38
C THR A 87 -10.16 3.70 2.81
N GLY A 88 -9.16 3.41 3.66
CA GLY A 88 -9.42 3.00 5.04
C GLY A 88 -9.99 4.12 5.91
N SER A 89 -10.89 3.75 6.80
CA SER A 89 -11.46 4.62 7.83
C SER A 89 -11.69 3.83 9.11
N ASN A 90 -11.81 4.52 10.24
CA ASN A 90 -12.24 3.90 11.50
C ASN A 90 -13.77 3.76 11.61
N VAL A 91 -14.51 4.19 10.59
CA VAL A 91 -15.96 3.98 10.39
C VAL A 91 -16.14 3.05 9.20
N THR A 92 -16.78 1.91 9.39
CA THR A 92 -16.94 0.87 8.34
C THR A 92 -17.66 1.41 7.12
N ASP A 93 -18.77 2.14 7.31
CA ASP A 93 -19.57 2.71 6.23
C ASP A 93 -18.75 3.68 5.38
N HIS A 94 -17.93 4.53 6.00
CA HIS A 94 -17.03 5.45 5.27
C HIS A 94 -15.97 4.68 4.46
N ALA A 95 -15.39 3.60 5.03
CA ALA A 95 -14.44 2.78 4.29
C ALA A 95 -15.09 2.10 3.06
N ILE A 96 -16.35 1.69 3.17
CA ILE A 96 -17.14 1.17 2.05
C ILE A 96 -17.38 2.26 1.00
N GLU A 97 -17.86 3.43 1.41
CA GLU A 97 -18.14 4.56 0.52
C GLU A 97 -16.88 5.01 -0.26
N TYR A 98 -15.74 5.16 0.43
CA TYR A 98 -14.46 5.53 -0.20
C TYR A 98 -13.97 4.45 -1.16
N THR A 99 -14.12 3.18 -0.80
CA THR A 99 -13.75 2.05 -1.67
C THR A 99 -14.63 2.01 -2.92
N GLN A 100 -15.94 2.26 -2.80
CA GLN A 100 -16.85 2.38 -3.93
C GLN A 100 -16.52 3.57 -4.83
N ALA A 101 -16.14 4.71 -4.24
CA ALA A 101 -15.71 5.88 -5.01
C ALA A 101 -14.44 5.56 -5.80
N ALA A 102 -13.43 4.94 -5.18
CA ALA A 102 -12.21 4.48 -5.85
C ALA A 102 -12.51 3.48 -6.98
N ALA A 103 -13.44 2.55 -6.76
CA ALA A 103 -13.89 1.61 -7.80
C ALA A 103 -14.49 2.32 -9.01
N ARG A 104 -15.34 3.34 -8.80
CA ARG A 104 -15.94 4.14 -9.88
C ARG A 104 -14.89 4.92 -10.68
N LEU A 105 -13.82 5.38 -10.03
CA LEU A 105 -12.69 6.05 -10.67
C LEU A 105 -11.78 5.09 -11.44
N GLY A 106 -11.93 3.79 -11.18
CA GLY A 106 -11.20 2.72 -11.87
C GLY A 106 -9.89 2.34 -11.22
N ALA A 107 -9.77 2.50 -9.91
CA ALA A 107 -8.70 1.88 -9.14
C ALA A 107 -8.80 0.35 -9.21
N ASP A 108 -7.64 -0.33 -9.17
CA ASP A 108 -7.55 -1.79 -9.31
C ASP A 108 -7.74 -2.52 -7.97
N ALA A 109 -7.44 -1.84 -6.86
CA ALA A 109 -7.63 -2.34 -5.50
C ALA A 109 -7.76 -1.19 -4.49
N ALA A 110 -8.16 -1.52 -3.27
CA ALA A 110 -8.26 -0.62 -2.13
C ALA A 110 -7.24 -0.99 -1.05
N LEU A 111 -6.46 -0.02 -0.57
CA LEU A 111 -5.63 -0.17 0.64
C LEU A 111 -6.44 0.32 1.85
N VAL A 112 -6.86 -0.61 2.69
CA VAL A 112 -7.72 -0.33 3.85
C VAL A 112 -6.90 -0.45 5.12
N VAL A 113 -6.59 0.68 5.76
CA VAL A 113 -5.94 0.70 7.07
C VAL A 113 -6.90 0.17 8.13
N SER A 114 -6.38 -0.62 9.07
CA SER A 114 -7.22 -1.10 10.20
C SER A 114 -7.77 0.09 11.00
N PRO A 115 -9.02 0.02 11.48
CA PRO A 115 -9.63 1.10 12.24
C PRO A 115 -8.74 1.59 13.36
N TYR A 116 -8.41 2.88 13.33
CA TYR A 116 -7.57 3.59 14.27
C TYR A 116 -8.41 4.27 15.35
N TYR A 117 -7.80 4.59 16.48
CA TYR A 117 -8.43 5.29 17.62
C TYR A 117 -9.41 4.43 18.42
N ASN A 118 -10.45 3.86 17.80
CA ASN A 118 -11.50 3.04 18.44
C ASN A 118 -11.05 1.61 18.79
N LYS A 119 -9.89 1.14 18.28
CA LYS A 119 -9.21 -0.12 18.66
C LYS A 119 -10.14 -1.34 18.71
N PRO A 120 -10.80 -1.73 17.61
CA PRO A 120 -11.68 -2.88 17.58
C PRO A 120 -10.94 -4.19 17.92
N ASP A 121 -11.65 -5.14 18.53
CA ASP A 121 -11.13 -6.48 18.75
C ASP A 121 -11.00 -7.29 17.43
N GLN A 122 -10.41 -8.49 17.49
CA GLN A 122 -10.14 -9.29 16.29
C GLN A 122 -11.42 -9.69 15.53
N ARG A 123 -12.52 -9.92 16.23
CA ARG A 123 -13.81 -10.24 15.62
C ARG A 123 -14.41 -9.02 14.92
N MET A 124 -14.29 -7.84 15.53
CA MET A 124 -14.74 -6.58 14.94
C MET A 124 -13.89 -6.20 13.73
N LEU A 125 -12.56 -6.42 13.77
CA LEU A 125 -11.65 -6.25 12.63
C LEU A 125 -12.06 -7.15 11.46
N GLU A 126 -12.36 -8.43 11.75
CA GLU A 126 -12.80 -9.38 10.72
C GLU A 126 -14.11 -8.92 10.07
N ALA A 127 -15.10 -8.49 10.88
CA ALA A 127 -16.38 -7.98 10.39
C ALA A 127 -16.19 -6.73 9.51
N HIS A 128 -15.36 -5.78 9.94
CA HIS A 128 -15.04 -4.55 9.20
C HIS A 128 -14.47 -4.86 7.82
N TYR A 129 -13.41 -5.67 7.74
CA TYR A 129 -12.77 -5.98 6.46
C TYR A 129 -13.64 -6.80 5.52
N ARG A 130 -14.44 -7.73 6.05
CA ARG A 130 -15.40 -8.48 5.25
C ARG A 130 -16.47 -7.57 4.65
N ALA A 131 -17.03 -6.64 5.44
CA ALA A 131 -18.01 -5.68 4.93
C ALA A 131 -17.43 -4.81 3.80
N VAL A 132 -16.21 -4.27 3.99
CA VAL A 132 -15.55 -3.49 2.92
C VAL A 132 -15.28 -4.34 1.68
N ALA A 133 -14.87 -5.60 1.85
CA ALA A 133 -14.61 -6.49 0.72
C ALA A 133 -15.91 -6.90 0.00
N ASP A 134 -17.00 -7.10 0.73
CA ASP A 134 -18.30 -7.47 0.15
C ASP A 134 -18.92 -6.32 -0.64
N GLU A 135 -18.83 -5.09 -0.12
CA GLU A 135 -19.60 -3.95 -0.62
C GLU A 135 -18.77 -2.93 -1.42
N GLY A 136 -17.44 -2.91 -1.25
CA GLY A 136 -16.56 -1.91 -1.87
C GLY A 136 -16.36 -2.03 -3.38
N GLY A 137 -16.62 -3.21 -3.96
CA GLY A 137 -16.63 -3.40 -5.43
C GLY A 137 -15.29 -3.75 -6.07
N ILE A 138 -14.16 -3.54 -5.38
CA ILE A 138 -12.79 -3.88 -5.84
C ILE A 138 -12.05 -4.71 -4.78
N PRO A 139 -10.95 -5.40 -5.14
CA PRO A 139 -10.11 -6.14 -4.20
C PRO A 139 -9.56 -5.28 -3.07
N VAL A 140 -9.40 -5.87 -1.89
CA VAL A 140 -8.94 -5.20 -0.66
C VAL A 140 -7.55 -5.68 -0.28
N VAL A 141 -6.68 -4.75 0.02
CA VAL A 141 -5.38 -4.94 0.68
C VAL A 141 -5.53 -4.51 2.14
N VAL A 142 -5.41 -5.45 3.06
CA VAL A 142 -5.43 -5.16 4.51
C VAL A 142 -4.18 -4.36 4.87
N TYR A 143 -4.32 -3.24 5.57
CA TYR A 143 -3.17 -2.49 6.07
C TYR A 143 -3.07 -2.55 7.59
N ASN A 144 -2.11 -3.33 8.08
CA ASN A 144 -1.82 -3.49 9.50
C ASN A 144 -0.64 -2.61 9.92
N VAL A 145 -0.89 -1.61 10.76
CA VAL A 145 0.12 -0.65 11.26
C VAL A 145 -0.12 -0.31 12.73
N PRO A 146 0.19 -1.22 13.64
CA PRO A 146 -0.13 -1.07 15.07
C PRO A 146 0.40 0.21 15.70
N GLY A 147 1.58 0.68 15.26
CA GLY A 147 2.19 1.92 15.75
C GLY A 147 1.37 3.19 15.48
N ARG A 148 0.46 3.15 14.50
CA ARG A 148 -0.43 4.28 14.16
C ARG A 148 -1.86 4.06 14.62
N THR A 149 -2.36 2.83 14.51
CA THR A 149 -3.77 2.52 14.80
C THR A 149 -4.02 2.20 16.27
N GLY A 150 -2.98 1.79 17.00
CA GLY A 150 -3.08 1.32 18.37
C GLY A 150 -3.70 -0.08 18.52
N GLY A 151 -3.96 -0.76 17.39
CA GLY A 151 -4.46 -2.13 17.32
C GLY A 151 -3.64 -2.96 16.32
N ASN A 152 -3.61 -4.28 16.48
CA ASN A 152 -2.92 -5.20 15.58
C ASN A 152 -3.91 -6.19 14.97
N VAL A 153 -3.82 -6.40 13.66
CA VAL A 153 -4.50 -7.51 12.98
C VAL A 153 -3.63 -8.75 13.18
N ALA A 154 -4.05 -9.64 14.08
CA ALA A 154 -3.29 -10.85 14.38
C ALA A 154 -3.21 -11.78 13.14
N ALA A 155 -2.11 -12.53 13.01
CA ALA A 155 -1.91 -13.45 11.89
C ALA A 155 -3.11 -14.41 11.69
N ALA A 156 -3.65 -14.98 12.78
CA ALA A 156 -4.82 -15.85 12.70
C ALA A 156 -6.09 -15.16 12.17
N THR A 157 -6.29 -13.88 12.50
CA THR A 157 -7.39 -13.08 11.94
C THR A 157 -7.16 -12.80 10.46
N LEU A 158 -5.92 -12.44 10.10
CA LEU A 158 -5.56 -12.20 8.72
C LEU A 158 -5.75 -13.45 7.85
N MET A 159 -5.43 -14.65 8.36
CA MET A 159 -5.66 -15.90 7.62
C MET A 159 -7.15 -16.16 7.37
N ARG A 160 -8.04 -15.90 8.34
CA ARG A 160 -9.49 -15.97 8.10
C ARG A 160 -9.99 -14.93 7.10
N LEU A 161 -9.38 -13.73 7.10
CA LEU A 161 -9.65 -12.70 6.10
C LEU A 161 -9.17 -13.13 4.70
N ALA A 162 -8.02 -13.76 4.61
CA ALA A 162 -7.44 -14.25 3.35
C ALA A 162 -8.25 -15.37 2.67
N GLU A 163 -9.20 -16.01 3.39
CA GLU A 163 -10.17 -16.92 2.80
C GLU A 163 -11.21 -16.19 1.92
N HIS A 164 -11.37 -14.89 2.12
CA HIS A 164 -12.30 -14.07 1.35
C HIS A 164 -11.74 -13.76 -0.05
N PRO A 165 -12.44 -14.06 -1.16
CA PRO A 165 -11.89 -13.96 -2.50
C PRO A 165 -11.49 -12.55 -2.94
N ARG A 166 -12.00 -11.53 -2.28
CA ARG A 166 -11.65 -10.12 -2.55
C ARG A 166 -10.62 -9.54 -1.58
N ILE A 167 -10.17 -10.28 -0.58
CA ILE A 167 -9.07 -9.85 0.31
C ILE A 167 -7.80 -10.52 -0.20
N VAL A 168 -6.99 -9.76 -0.94
CA VAL A 168 -5.95 -10.33 -1.83
C VAL A 168 -4.53 -10.14 -1.32
N ALA A 169 -4.33 -9.28 -0.32
CA ALA A 169 -3.00 -8.98 0.20
C ALA A 169 -3.04 -8.35 1.59
N VAL A 170 -1.87 -8.29 2.21
CA VAL A 170 -1.60 -7.45 3.37
C VAL A 170 -0.40 -6.53 3.13
N LYS A 171 -0.54 -5.26 3.49
CA LYS A 171 0.56 -4.35 3.81
C LYS A 171 0.82 -4.48 5.31
N GLU A 172 1.91 -5.15 5.67
CA GLU A 172 2.24 -5.43 7.06
C GLU A 172 3.32 -4.47 7.56
N ALA A 173 3.01 -3.69 8.57
CA ALA A 173 3.89 -2.69 9.17
C ALA A 173 3.96 -2.78 10.70
N SER A 174 3.83 -4.01 11.24
CA SER A 174 3.93 -4.24 12.69
C SER A 174 5.37 -4.24 13.21
N ALA A 175 6.37 -4.35 12.34
CA ALA A 175 7.76 -4.61 12.68
C ALA A 175 7.96 -5.90 13.52
N ASN A 176 7.02 -6.84 13.44
CA ASN A 176 7.06 -8.12 14.15
C ASN A 176 7.40 -9.25 13.16
N MET A 177 8.68 -9.67 13.13
CA MET A 177 9.16 -10.70 12.20
C MET A 177 8.48 -12.06 12.43
N GLU A 178 8.16 -12.41 13.67
CA GLU A 178 7.47 -13.69 13.95
C GLU A 178 6.05 -13.68 13.33
N GLN A 179 5.36 -12.54 13.41
CA GLN A 179 4.05 -12.37 12.75
C GLN A 179 4.19 -12.47 11.24
N PHE A 180 5.21 -11.81 10.65
CA PHE A 180 5.49 -11.92 9.21
C PHE A 180 5.72 -13.37 8.77
N MET A 181 6.61 -14.10 9.46
CA MET A 181 6.90 -15.50 9.12
C MET A 181 5.66 -16.38 9.24
N THR A 182 4.83 -16.15 10.26
CA THR A 182 3.56 -16.87 10.42
C THR A 182 2.62 -16.60 9.24
N ILE A 183 2.46 -15.33 8.84
CA ILE A 183 1.62 -14.94 7.71
C ILE A 183 2.13 -15.57 6.40
N VAL A 184 3.45 -15.47 6.13
CA VAL A 184 4.05 -16.03 4.92
C VAL A 184 3.88 -17.55 4.85
N ARG A 185 4.05 -18.26 5.97
CA ARG A 185 3.88 -19.73 6.04
C ARG A 185 2.44 -20.16 5.76
N ASP A 186 1.46 -19.45 6.34
CA ASP A 186 0.07 -19.91 6.44
C ASP A 186 -0.84 -19.30 5.35
N ARG A 187 -0.36 -18.29 4.59
CA ARG A 187 -1.15 -17.61 3.57
C ARG A 187 -1.61 -18.55 2.45
N PRO A 188 -2.83 -18.37 1.95
CA PRO A 188 -3.27 -19.10 0.77
C PRO A 188 -2.49 -18.67 -0.49
N VAL A 189 -2.46 -19.55 -1.48
CA VAL A 189 -1.86 -19.27 -2.79
C VAL A 189 -2.53 -18.04 -3.42
N GLY A 190 -1.71 -17.09 -3.87
CA GLY A 190 -2.18 -15.84 -4.48
C GLY A 190 -2.42 -14.68 -3.51
N PHE A 191 -2.33 -14.90 -2.20
CA PHE A 191 -2.38 -13.83 -1.21
C PHE A 191 -1.00 -13.18 -1.05
N ALA A 192 -0.87 -11.89 -1.37
CA ALA A 192 0.40 -11.19 -1.32
C ALA A 192 0.70 -10.63 0.09
N VAL A 193 1.99 -10.67 0.48
CA VAL A 193 2.50 -10.11 1.74
C VAL A 193 3.54 -9.06 1.42
N LEU A 194 3.19 -7.79 1.65
CA LEU A 194 4.02 -6.63 1.34
C LEU A 194 4.50 -5.96 2.64
N SER A 195 5.77 -5.58 2.67
CA SER A 195 6.27 -4.71 3.74
C SER A 195 5.57 -3.36 3.70
N GLY A 196 5.23 -2.81 4.86
CA GLY A 196 4.76 -1.43 4.99
C GLY A 196 5.86 -0.45 5.38
N ASP A 197 7.11 -0.91 5.52
CA ASP A 197 8.28 -0.14 5.91
C ASP A 197 9.47 -0.48 5.00
N ASP A 198 10.13 0.55 4.49
CA ASP A 198 11.23 0.40 3.53
C ASP A 198 12.42 -0.35 4.11
N SER A 199 12.77 -0.07 5.35
CA SER A 199 13.91 -0.71 6.03
C SER A 199 13.69 -2.21 6.30
N TRP A 200 12.44 -2.68 6.23
CA TRP A 200 12.07 -4.09 6.38
C TRP A 200 11.91 -4.82 5.04
N THR A 201 12.06 -4.14 3.90
CA THR A 201 11.89 -4.75 2.58
C THR A 201 12.74 -6.00 2.40
N LEU A 202 14.05 -5.89 2.60
CA LEU A 202 14.95 -7.02 2.41
C LEU A 202 14.72 -8.17 3.41
N PRO A 203 14.59 -7.93 4.73
CA PRO A 203 14.27 -8.99 5.68
C PRO A 203 12.98 -9.74 5.33
N ILE A 204 11.93 -9.02 4.93
CA ILE A 204 10.62 -9.60 4.60
C ILE A 204 10.67 -10.40 3.31
N MET A 205 11.30 -9.88 2.26
CA MET A 205 11.48 -10.63 1.02
C MET A 205 12.39 -11.86 1.25
N GLY A 206 13.36 -11.75 2.15
CA GLY A 206 14.23 -12.86 2.55
C GLY A 206 13.51 -14.04 3.22
N VAL A 207 12.38 -13.80 3.88
CA VAL A 207 11.52 -14.85 4.45
C VAL A 207 10.35 -15.24 3.56
N GLY A 208 10.27 -14.73 2.32
CA GLY A 208 9.26 -15.08 1.33
C GLY A 208 8.12 -14.08 1.16
N GLY A 209 8.27 -12.84 1.63
CA GLY A 209 7.36 -11.74 1.27
C GLY A 209 7.51 -11.34 -0.20
N ASP A 210 6.50 -10.64 -0.73
CA ASP A 210 6.37 -10.36 -2.16
C ASP A 210 6.93 -9.00 -2.58
N GLY A 211 7.21 -8.09 -1.62
CA GLY A 211 7.70 -6.75 -1.92
C GLY A 211 7.40 -5.73 -0.82
N VAL A 212 7.26 -4.47 -1.24
CA VAL A 212 7.04 -3.34 -0.33
C VAL A 212 6.05 -2.32 -0.90
N ILE A 213 5.23 -1.72 -0.04
CA ILE A 213 4.56 -0.45 -0.32
C ILE A 213 5.42 0.64 0.32
N SER A 214 6.22 1.30 -0.50
CA SER A 214 7.41 2.09 -0.17
C SER A 214 7.11 3.58 -0.04
N VAL A 215 7.70 4.24 0.94
CA VAL A 215 7.79 5.70 1.05
C VAL A 215 9.01 6.22 0.28
N ALA A 216 10.18 5.58 0.46
CA ALA A 216 11.43 5.96 -0.18
C ALA A 216 11.37 5.92 -1.72
N ALA A 217 10.43 5.18 -2.31
CA ALA A 217 10.21 5.16 -3.75
C ALA A 217 9.70 6.51 -4.31
N ASN A 218 9.20 7.44 -3.49
CA ASN A 218 8.94 8.82 -3.93
C ASN A 218 10.23 9.55 -4.32
N GLU A 219 11.35 9.21 -3.70
CA GLU A 219 12.65 9.86 -3.87
C GLU A 219 13.54 9.07 -4.83
N VAL A 220 13.62 7.75 -4.65
CA VAL A 220 14.53 6.85 -5.35
C VAL A 220 13.82 5.60 -5.90
N PRO A 221 12.82 5.76 -6.78
CA PRO A 221 12.00 4.63 -7.26
C PRO A 221 12.84 3.54 -7.93
N GLU A 222 13.84 3.90 -8.74
CA GLU A 222 14.71 2.95 -9.45
C GLU A 222 15.50 2.07 -8.47
N VAL A 223 15.86 2.62 -7.30
CA VAL A 223 16.59 1.89 -6.26
C VAL A 223 15.68 0.86 -5.61
N MET A 224 14.45 1.24 -5.26
CA MET A 224 13.49 0.33 -4.65
C MET A 224 13.05 -0.77 -5.62
N VAL A 225 12.87 -0.45 -6.90
CA VAL A 225 12.61 -1.44 -7.96
C VAL A 225 13.76 -2.45 -8.06
N ARG A 226 15.02 -1.97 -8.11
CA ARG A 226 16.19 -2.83 -8.18
C ARG A 226 16.38 -3.69 -6.94
N LEU A 227 16.14 -3.14 -5.74
CA LEU A 227 16.19 -3.89 -4.48
C LEU A 227 15.21 -5.08 -4.51
N CYS A 228 13.95 -4.80 -4.84
CA CYS A 228 12.92 -5.83 -4.91
C CYS A 228 13.20 -6.86 -6.02
N ALA A 229 13.67 -6.41 -7.19
CA ALA A 229 14.00 -7.31 -8.30
C ALA A 229 15.17 -8.24 -7.94
N ALA A 230 16.23 -7.72 -7.33
CA ALA A 230 17.37 -8.53 -6.87
C ALA A 230 16.94 -9.56 -5.82
N ALA A 231 16.17 -9.13 -4.82
CA ALA A 231 15.66 -10.04 -3.77
C ALA A 231 14.75 -11.13 -4.36
N ALA A 232 13.85 -10.79 -5.27
CA ALA A 232 12.95 -11.74 -5.94
C ALA A 232 13.71 -12.75 -6.83
N ALA A 233 14.82 -12.33 -7.44
CA ALA A 233 15.70 -13.20 -8.23
C ALA A 233 16.63 -14.08 -7.39
N GLY A 234 16.64 -13.94 -6.05
CA GLY A 234 17.56 -14.64 -5.15
C GLY A 234 18.97 -14.04 -5.12
N ASP A 235 19.22 -12.92 -5.81
CA ASP A 235 20.49 -12.19 -5.75
C ASP A 235 20.58 -11.39 -4.45
N MET A 236 20.77 -12.12 -3.37
CA MET A 236 20.85 -11.55 -2.03
C MET A 236 22.14 -10.72 -1.81
N ALA A 237 23.15 -10.88 -2.64
CA ALA A 237 24.37 -10.06 -2.56
C ALA A 237 24.07 -8.63 -3.01
N THR A 238 23.52 -8.46 -4.20
CA THR A 238 23.09 -7.16 -4.75
C THR A 238 21.99 -6.54 -3.88
N ALA A 239 21.02 -7.33 -3.44
CA ALA A 239 19.94 -6.83 -2.59
C ALA A 239 20.46 -6.25 -1.26
N ARG A 240 21.44 -6.90 -0.62
CA ARG A 240 22.09 -6.41 0.62
C ARG A 240 22.90 -5.14 0.37
N GLU A 241 23.65 -5.08 -0.72
CA GLU A 241 24.42 -3.88 -1.08
C GLU A 241 23.48 -2.66 -1.21
N ILE A 242 22.41 -2.80 -1.99
CA ILE A 242 21.41 -1.73 -2.17
C ILE A 242 20.77 -1.36 -0.82
N HIS A 243 20.30 -2.35 -0.07
CA HIS A 243 19.64 -2.15 1.21
C HIS A 243 20.49 -1.33 2.17
N TYR A 244 21.73 -1.74 2.42
CA TYR A 244 22.60 -1.03 3.37
C TYR A 244 23.06 0.33 2.86
N ARG A 245 23.24 0.50 1.55
CA ARG A 245 23.60 1.79 0.95
C ARG A 245 22.51 2.84 1.15
N TYR A 246 21.23 2.45 1.15
CA TYR A 246 20.09 3.36 1.24
C TYR A 246 19.32 3.25 2.57
N LEU A 247 19.85 2.50 3.54
CA LEU A 247 19.17 2.27 4.82
C LEU A 247 18.90 3.57 5.60
N ASP A 248 19.83 4.50 5.58
CA ASP A 248 19.67 5.78 6.27
C ASP A 248 18.61 6.65 5.59
N LEU A 249 18.50 6.64 4.25
CA LEU A 249 17.41 7.29 3.52
C LEU A 249 16.06 6.68 3.89
N MET A 250 15.96 5.35 3.92
CA MET A 250 14.72 4.65 4.32
C MET A 250 14.28 5.02 5.74
N ARG A 251 15.21 5.29 6.64
CA ARG A 251 14.94 5.62 8.04
C ARG A 251 14.63 7.10 8.27
N VAL A 252 15.29 8.00 7.52
CA VAL A 252 15.13 9.45 7.74
C VAL A 252 13.70 9.90 7.44
N ASN A 253 12.99 9.23 6.55
CA ASN A 253 11.58 9.48 6.24
C ASN A 253 10.65 9.26 7.45
N PHE A 254 11.15 8.64 8.51
CA PHE A 254 10.39 8.34 9.74
C PHE A 254 11.07 8.90 11.00
N ILE A 255 12.01 9.85 10.85
CA ILE A 255 12.72 10.45 12.00
C ILE A 255 11.79 11.29 12.87
N THR A 256 10.74 11.84 12.29
CA THR A 256 9.62 12.48 12.98
C THR A 256 8.32 11.81 12.58
N THR A 257 7.19 12.26 13.12
CA THR A 257 5.88 11.78 12.66
C THR A 257 5.71 12.12 11.18
N SER A 258 5.57 11.13 10.33
CA SER A 258 5.40 11.31 8.89
C SER A 258 4.00 10.83 8.45
N PRO A 259 3.33 11.55 7.54
CA PRO A 259 3.60 12.95 7.17
C PRO A 259 3.31 13.89 8.33
N ALA A 260 3.84 15.10 8.29
CA ALA A 260 3.73 16.09 9.36
C ALA A 260 2.34 16.71 9.44
#